data_953e6a65451f204587aa65f2cec0f472
#
_entry.id   953e6a65451f204587aa65f2cec0f472
#
_cell.length_a   1.000
_cell.length_b   1.000
_cell.length_c   1.000
_cell.angle_alpha   90.00
_cell.angle_beta   90.00
_cell.angle_gamma   90.00
#
_symmetry.space_group_name_H-M   'P 1'
#
loop_
_entity.id
_entity.type
_entity.pdbx_description
1 polymer ?
#
loop_
_entity_poly.entity_id
_entity_poly.type
_entity_poly.pdbx_seq_one_letter_code
_entity_poly.pdbx_strand_id
1 'polypeptide(L)'
;MGHLAGRRAVLLAVVLAGGAVLGACSSSPKPVTHHHHHAPPTSTSTSTSSTSTVPTGSVETTCSTGLLSITAAPGGVAAGTSYIVFTLTNRGPTPCTLDGFPSLEFFGPSGASGAGAGPKLSITSMDGGEAPGLVTLASDGTAEFIVVINDVPVGGVGCSTVASVDVAIPGTGESLAVPVTMGPCGGSVTVDAFAPPGSESP
;
A
#
# COMPACT_ATOMS: atom_id res chain seq x y z
N MET A 1 -32.68 -49.64 -19.76
CA MET A 1 -31.78 -49.58 -20.91
C MET A 1 -30.88 -48.38 -20.69
N GLY A 2 -29.73 -48.39 -20.13
CA GLY A 2 -28.60 -49.30 -20.19
C GLY A 2 -27.56 -48.72 -21.14
N HIS A 3 -26.49 -48.14 -20.60
CA HIS A 3 -25.13 -48.07 -21.14
C HIS A 3 -24.31 -47.21 -20.14
N LEU A 4 -23.54 -47.74 -19.24
CA LEU A 4 -22.24 -48.41 -19.23
C LEU A 4 -21.08 -47.60 -19.87
N ALA A 5 -20.20 -47.22 -18.92
CA ALA A 5 -18.76 -47.40 -18.90
C ALA A 5 -17.86 -46.44 -19.68
N GLY A 6 -16.89 -45.88 -18.97
CA GLY A 6 -15.72 -45.24 -19.54
C GLY A 6 -14.73 -44.75 -18.48
N ARG A 7 -14.25 -45.66 -17.59
CA ARG A 7 -13.07 -45.43 -16.77
C ARG A 7 -11.84 -45.44 -17.70
N ARG A 8 -11.14 -44.32 -17.77
CA ARG A 8 -9.74 -44.29 -18.23
C ARG A 8 -8.88 -43.73 -17.14
N ALA A 9 -8.24 -44.64 -16.43
CA ALA A 9 -7.10 -44.35 -15.58
C ALA A 9 -5.91 -44.00 -16.48
N VAL A 10 -5.33 -42.85 -16.31
CA VAL A 10 -4.02 -42.49 -16.85
C VAL A 10 -3.05 -42.43 -15.69
N LEU A 11 -2.27 -43.51 -15.56
CA LEU A 11 -1.05 -43.55 -14.78
C LEU A 11 0.00 -42.69 -15.51
N LEU A 12 0.52 -41.68 -14.88
CA LEU A 12 1.73 -41.00 -15.36
C LEU A 12 2.78 -41.04 -14.29
N ALA A 13 3.91 -41.57 -14.70
CA ALA A 13 5.07 -41.94 -13.93
C ALA A 13 5.80 -40.71 -13.34
N VAL A 14 6.26 -40.90 -12.13
CA VAL A 14 7.21 -40.07 -11.41
C VAL A 14 8.60 -40.29 -12.02
N VAL A 15 9.23 -39.22 -12.50
CA VAL A 15 10.67 -39.21 -12.79
C VAL A 15 11.33 -38.29 -11.74
N LEU A 16 12.00 -38.92 -10.79
CA LEU A 16 12.95 -38.30 -9.88
C LEU A 16 14.28 -38.12 -10.63
N ALA A 17 14.70 -36.88 -10.83
CA ALA A 17 16.06 -36.55 -11.19
C ALA A 17 16.65 -35.65 -10.11
N GLY A 18 17.55 -36.23 -9.32
CA GLY A 18 18.35 -35.51 -8.33
C GLY A 18 19.44 -34.66 -9.01
N GLY A 19 19.73 -33.53 -8.41
CA GLY A 19 20.87 -32.68 -8.77
C GLY A 19 21.28 -31.86 -7.56
N ALA A 20 22.21 -32.39 -6.76
CA ALA A 20 22.90 -31.65 -5.72
C ALA A 20 23.98 -30.78 -6.37
N VAL A 21 23.94 -29.49 -6.13
CA VAL A 21 25.08 -28.58 -6.39
C VAL A 21 25.41 -27.87 -5.09
N LEU A 22 26.47 -28.38 -4.45
CA LEU A 22 27.21 -27.72 -3.38
C LEU A 22 28.13 -26.68 -4.03
N GLY A 23 27.88 -25.40 -3.77
CA GLY A 23 28.77 -24.31 -4.14
C GLY A 23 29.02 -23.42 -2.95
N ALA A 24 30.00 -23.77 -2.13
CA ALA A 24 30.54 -22.90 -1.10
C ALA A 24 31.58 -21.96 -1.73
N CYS A 25 31.32 -20.67 -1.74
CA CYS A 25 32.34 -19.64 -1.94
C CYS A 25 32.33 -18.72 -0.73
N SER A 26 33.20 -19.07 0.23
CA SER A 26 33.62 -18.20 1.32
C SER A 26 34.78 -17.34 0.82
N SER A 27 34.61 -16.04 0.76
CA SER A 27 35.69 -15.08 0.63
C SER A 27 35.51 -13.95 1.62
N SER A 28 36.27 -14.07 2.73
CA SER A 28 36.43 -12.99 3.69
C SER A 28 37.41 -11.94 3.14
N PRO A 29 37.09 -10.66 3.15
CA PRO A 29 38.07 -9.60 2.94
C PRO A 29 38.83 -9.33 4.24
N LYS A 30 40.16 -9.30 4.14
CA LYS A 30 41.08 -8.89 5.21
C LYS A 30 40.93 -7.39 5.52
N PRO A 31 41.01 -6.98 6.80
CA PRO A 31 41.08 -5.56 7.14
C PRO A 31 42.43 -4.97 6.75
N VAL A 32 42.39 -3.92 5.97
CA VAL A 32 43.57 -3.09 5.67
C VAL A 32 43.62 -1.95 6.68
N THR A 33 44.61 -1.99 7.55
CA THR A 33 44.89 -0.94 8.54
C THR A 33 45.69 0.15 7.83
N HIS A 34 45.08 1.28 7.55
CA HIS A 34 45.81 2.50 7.18
C HIS A 34 45.84 3.47 8.35
N HIS A 35 46.99 3.58 8.97
CA HIS A 35 47.31 4.67 9.89
C HIS A 35 47.70 5.90 9.08
N HIS A 36 46.86 6.91 9.07
CA HIS A 36 47.22 8.27 8.70
C HIS A 36 47.04 9.19 9.90
N HIS A 37 48.17 9.59 10.47
CA HIS A 37 48.23 10.71 11.41
C HIS A 37 48.07 12.00 10.60
N HIS A 38 46.92 12.67 10.77
CA HIS A 38 46.80 14.07 10.41
C HIS A 38 46.39 14.85 11.66
N ALA A 39 47.22 15.86 11.95
CA ALA A 39 46.98 16.84 13.00
C ALA A 39 45.70 17.62 12.73
N PRO A 40 44.91 17.96 13.77
CA PRO A 40 43.64 18.70 13.57
C PRO A 40 43.94 20.17 13.23
N PRO A 41 43.29 20.74 12.22
CA PRO A 41 43.24 22.18 12.06
C PRO A 41 42.40 22.80 13.17
N THR A 42 42.94 23.79 13.84
CA THR A 42 42.21 24.61 14.81
C THR A 42 41.14 25.43 14.08
N SER A 43 39.95 24.96 14.07
CA SER A 43 38.78 25.68 13.54
C SER A 43 38.25 26.61 14.63
N THR A 44 38.47 27.89 14.46
CA THR A 44 37.80 28.94 15.24
C THR A 44 36.33 28.97 14.87
N SER A 45 35.50 28.33 15.69
CA SER A 45 34.03 28.37 15.51
C SER A 45 33.50 29.74 15.94
N THR A 46 33.19 30.59 14.99
CA THR A 46 32.40 31.78 15.19
C THR A 46 30.95 31.33 15.41
N SER A 47 30.50 31.29 16.66
CA SER A 47 29.12 30.99 16.98
C SER A 47 28.23 32.18 16.56
N THR A 48 27.64 32.08 15.36
CA THR A 48 26.54 32.96 14.98
C THR A 48 25.29 32.42 15.68
N SER A 49 24.85 33.10 16.72
CA SER A 49 23.57 32.82 17.39
C SER A 49 22.43 33.11 16.40
N SER A 50 22.01 32.10 15.67
CA SER A 50 20.76 32.13 14.93
C SER A 50 19.63 32.09 15.95
N THR A 51 18.95 33.22 16.15
CA THR A 51 17.69 33.30 16.89
C THR A 51 16.69 32.44 16.12
N SER A 52 16.53 31.17 16.52
CA SER A 52 15.42 30.36 16.10
C SER A 52 14.14 31.00 16.62
N THR A 53 13.45 31.72 15.74
CA THR A 53 12.03 32.00 15.94
C THR A 53 11.35 30.65 15.95
N VAL A 54 10.97 30.17 17.14
CA VAL A 54 10.05 29.02 17.26
C VAL A 54 8.79 29.40 16.49
N PRO A 55 8.42 28.71 15.42
CA PRO A 55 7.15 29.00 14.79
C PRO A 55 6.08 28.69 15.82
N THR A 56 5.27 29.71 16.14
CA THR A 56 4.05 29.58 16.95
C THR A 56 3.28 28.42 16.31
N GLY A 57 3.07 27.32 17.06
CA GLY A 57 2.55 26.07 16.55
C GLY A 57 1.30 26.30 15.72
N SER A 58 1.42 26.08 14.43
CA SER A 58 0.25 25.89 13.57
C SER A 58 -0.47 24.69 14.17
N VAL A 59 -1.72 24.86 14.56
CA VAL A 59 -2.59 23.75 14.90
C VAL A 59 -2.67 22.93 13.62
N GLU A 60 -2.04 21.75 13.63
CA GLU A 60 -2.12 20.83 12.49
C GLU A 60 -3.58 20.40 12.38
N THR A 61 -4.21 20.76 11.27
CA THR A 61 -5.62 20.50 11.03
C THR A 61 -5.73 19.26 10.15
N THR A 62 -6.63 18.33 10.48
CA THR A 62 -6.95 17.19 9.62
C THR A 62 -7.34 17.67 8.22
N CYS A 63 -6.88 16.99 7.18
CA CYS A 63 -7.19 17.32 5.81
C CYS A 63 -8.71 17.23 5.56
N SER A 64 -9.28 18.29 5.01
CA SER A 64 -10.69 18.30 4.59
C SER A 64 -10.83 17.62 3.23
N THR A 65 -11.82 16.76 3.06
CA THR A 65 -12.13 16.08 1.80
C THR A 65 -12.41 17.07 0.66
N GLY A 66 -13.02 18.21 0.94
CA GLY A 66 -13.26 19.27 -0.06
C GLY A 66 -11.99 19.92 -0.62
N LEU A 67 -10.85 19.76 0.03
CA LEU A 67 -9.54 20.27 -0.40
C LEU A 67 -8.57 19.15 -0.80
N LEU A 68 -9.00 17.89 -0.77
CA LEU A 68 -8.23 16.77 -1.26
C LEU A 68 -8.69 16.35 -2.65
N SER A 69 -7.76 15.95 -3.49
CA SER A 69 -8.03 15.13 -4.66
C SER A 69 -7.41 13.75 -4.45
N ILE A 70 -8.06 12.73 -5.03
CA ILE A 70 -7.58 11.36 -4.93
C ILE A 70 -7.57 10.70 -6.31
N THR A 71 -6.57 9.89 -6.57
CA THR A 71 -6.46 9.06 -7.77
C THR A 71 -6.07 7.64 -7.38
N ALA A 72 -6.41 6.67 -8.23
CA ALA A 72 -6.01 5.28 -8.06
C ALA A 72 -5.27 4.81 -9.31
N ALA A 73 -4.20 4.03 -9.13
CA ALA A 73 -3.40 3.46 -10.20
C ALA A 73 -2.94 2.04 -9.84
N PRO A 74 -2.70 1.16 -10.83
CA PRO A 74 -2.06 -0.13 -10.57
C PRO A 74 -0.67 0.07 -9.95
N GLY A 75 -0.41 -0.59 -8.82
CA GLY A 75 0.89 -0.57 -8.12
C GLY A 75 1.77 -1.77 -8.48
N GLY A 76 1.18 -2.84 -9.02
CA GLY A 76 1.90 -4.04 -9.40
C GLY A 76 1.07 -5.31 -9.21
N VAL A 77 1.67 -6.45 -9.56
CA VAL A 77 1.09 -7.78 -9.37
C VAL A 77 2.18 -8.74 -8.89
N ALA A 78 1.87 -9.61 -7.96
CA ALA A 78 2.78 -10.65 -7.49
C ALA A 78 2.01 -11.89 -7.02
N ALA A 79 2.36 -13.06 -7.57
CA ALA A 79 1.92 -14.38 -7.10
C ALA A 79 0.41 -14.50 -6.76
N GLY A 80 -0.47 -13.96 -7.62
CA GLY A 80 -1.94 -14.01 -7.41
C GLY A 80 -2.48 -12.91 -6.50
N THR A 81 -1.71 -11.84 -6.34
CA THR A 81 -2.06 -10.63 -5.60
C THR A 81 -1.84 -9.41 -6.48
N SER A 82 -2.76 -8.48 -6.49
CA SER A 82 -2.63 -7.17 -7.13
C SER A 82 -2.63 -6.06 -6.10
N TYR A 83 -1.90 -5.00 -6.41
CA TYR A 83 -1.74 -3.81 -5.59
C TYR A 83 -2.33 -2.61 -6.33
N ILE A 84 -3.14 -1.83 -5.64
CA ILE A 84 -3.70 -0.57 -6.15
C ILE A 84 -3.22 0.56 -5.25
N VAL A 85 -2.47 1.48 -5.83
CA VAL A 85 -1.97 2.66 -5.11
C VAL A 85 -2.99 3.78 -5.23
N PHE A 86 -3.42 4.30 -4.10
CA PHE A 86 -4.25 5.49 -4.01
C PHE A 86 -3.37 6.65 -3.59
N THR A 87 -3.37 7.72 -4.38
CA THR A 87 -2.61 8.94 -4.11
C THR A 87 -3.56 10.09 -3.80
N LEU A 88 -3.43 10.64 -2.59
CA LEU A 88 -4.13 11.84 -2.15
C LEU A 88 -3.23 13.06 -2.37
N THR A 89 -3.83 14.18 -2.80
CA THR A 89 -3.11 15.44 -2.98
C THR A 89 -3.87 16.55 -2.25
N ASN A 90 -3.19 17.32 -1.41
CA ASN A 90 -3.75 18.51 -0.79
C ASN A 90 -3.82 19.65 -1.82
N ARG A 91 -5.03 20.02 -2.24
CA ARG A 91 -5.31 21.14 -3.15
C ARG A 91 -5.56 22.45 -2.41
N GLY A 92 -5.56 22.39 -1.08
CA GLY A 92 -5.70 23.58 -0.25
C GLY A 92 -4.40 24.40 -0.17
N PRO A 93 -4.50 25.67 0.22
CA PRO A 93 -3.34 26.56 0.34
C PRO A 93 -2.54 26.34 1.62
N THR A 94 -3.10 25.61 2.60
CA THR A 94 -2.49 25.38 3.90
C THR A 94 -2.13 23.92 4.10
N PRO A 95 -1.05 23.62 4.83
CA PRO A 95 -0.74 22.26 5.24
C PRO A 95 -1.88 21.64 6.06
N CYS A 96 -2.06 20.33 5.91
CA CYS A 96 -3.00 19.51 6.69
C CYS A 96 -2.41 18.14 6.98
N THR A 97 -3.05 17.38 7.84
CA THR A 97 -2.56 16.05 8.26
C THR A 97 -3.55 14.94 7.97
N LEU A 98 -3.01 13.78 7.65
CA LEU A 98 -3.71 12.49 7.58
C LEU A 98 -3.15 11.58 8.67
N ASP A 99 -4.02 10.79 9.30
CA ASP A 99 -3.64 9.85 10.37
C ASP A 99 -4.43 8.56 10.24
N GLY A 100 -3.77 7.45 10.51
CA GLY A 100 -4.42 6.14 10.55
C GLY A 100 -4.66 5.50 9.18
N PHE A 101 -5.76 4.75 9.11
CA PHE A 101 -6.17 3.98 7.93
C PHE A 101 -7.40 4.62 7.29
N PRO A 102 -7.50 4.68 5.95
CA PRO A 102 -8.73 5.06 5.29
C PRO A 102 -9.82 4.00 5.53
N SER A 103 -11.08 4.44 5.59
CA SER A 103 -12.21 3.53 5.48
C SER A 103 -12.69 3.47 4.04
N LEU A 104 -12.97 2.27 3.54
CA LEU A 104 -13.30 2.05 2.13
C LEU A 104 -14.70 1.46 1.99
N GLU A 105 -15.48 2.00 1.05
CA GLU A 105 -16.74 1.42 0.60
C GLU A 105 -16.65 1.13 -0.90
N PHE A 106 -16.99 -0.10 -1.31
CA PHE A 106 -16.79 -0.59 -2.67
C PHE A 106 -18.11 -0.63 -3.43
N PHE A 107 -18.10 -0.15 -4.67
CA PHE A 107 -19.27 -0.12 -5.55
C PHE A 107 -19.01 -0.89 -6.83
N GLY A 108 -19.99 -1.71 -7.21
CA GLY A 108 -19.99 -2.45 -8.46
C GLY A 108 -20.30 -1.53 -9.68
N PRO A 109 -20.23 -2.09 -10.92
CA PRO A 109 -20.60 -1.36 -12.12
C PRO A 109 -22.04 -0.84 -12.07
N SER A 110 -22.26 0.36 -12.56
CA SER A 110 -23.60 0.96 -12.70
C SER A 110 -24.46 0.05 -13.60
N GLY A 111 -25.59 -0.43 -13.07
CA GLY A 111 -26.49 -1.36 -13.76
C GLY A 111 -26.52 -2.78 -13.20
N ALA A 112 -25.62 -3.15 -12.29
CA ALA A 112 -25.85 -4.30 -11.43
C ALA A 112 -27.08 -4.03 -10.54
N SER A 113 -28.00 -4.99 -10.43
CA SER A 113 -29.26 -4.85 -9.70
C SER A 113 -29.01 -4.41 -8.26
N GLY A 114 -29.36 -3.16 -7.94
CA GLY A 114 -29.08 -2.52 -6.66
C GLY A 114 -28.12 -1.35 -6.87
N ALA A 115 -28.62 -0.25 -7.47
CA ALA A 115 -27.87 1.01 -7.54
C ALA A 115 -27.36 1.38 -6.14
N GLY A 116 -26.04 1.44 -5.96
CA GLY A 116 -25.39 1.77 -4.71
C GLY A 116 -24.97 0.57 -3.85
N ALA A 117 -25.27 -0.68 -4.22
CA ALA A 117 -24.80 -1.85 -3.51
C ALA A 117 -23.52 -2.38 -4.17
N GLY A 118 -22.38 -2.00 -3.64
CA GLY A 118 -21.10 -2.63 -3.97
C GLY A 118 -21.01 -4.04 -3.40
N PRO A 119 -19.99 -4.81 -3.81
CA PRO A 119 -19.70 -6.08 -3.18
C PRO A 119 -19.41 -5.84 -1.69
N LYS A 120 -19.98 -6.66 -0.82
CA LYS A 120 -19.63 -6.63 0.60
C LYS A 120 -18.28 -7.31 0.78
N LEU A 121 -17.26 -6.49 0.96
CA LEU A 121 -15.89 -6.94 1.23
C LEU A 121 -15.54 -6.68 2.69
N SER A 122 -14.91 -7.65 3.32
CA SER A 122 -14.26 -7.45 4.61
C SER A 122 -12.99 -6.65 4.40
N ILE A 123 -12.80 -5.59 5.17
CA ILE A 123 -11.58 -4.80 5.14
C ILE A 123 -10.70 -5.23 6.30
N THR A 124 -9.46 -5.57 6.01
CA THR A 124 -8.44 -5.87 7.01
C THR A 124 -7.34 -4.82 6.86
N SER A 125 -7.13 -4.03 7.91
CA SER A 125 -6.02 -3.08 7.94
C SER A 125 -4.70 -3.85 8.07
N MET A 126 -3.72 -3.47 7.27
CA MET A 126 -2.36 -3.98 7.35
C MET A 126 -1.51 -2.93 8.07
N ASP A 127 -0.99 -3.29 9.21
CA ASP A 127 -0.17 -2.37 10.01
C ASP A 127 1.32 -2.70 9.92
N GLY A 128 1.74 -3.64 9.08
CA GLY A 128 3.15 -4.02 8.89
C GLY A 128 3.94 -4.18 10.20
N GLY A 129 3.26 -4.13 11.34
CA GLY A 129 3.84 -4.12 12.69
C GLY A 129 4.28 -2.73 13.18
N GLU A 130 4.13 -1.70 12.38
CA GLU A 130 4.30 -0.30 12.79
C GLU A 130 2.95 0.38 12.97
N ALA A 131 2.83 1.18 14.03
CA ALA A 131 1.65 2.03 14.20
C ALA A 131 1.60 3.08 13.08
N PRO A 132 0.41 3.34 12.49
CA PRO A 132 0.28 4.38 11.48
C PRO A 132 0.78 5.71 12.05
N GLY A 133 1.57 6.42 11.25
CA GLY A 133 2.12 7.71 11.61
C GLY A 133 1.29 8.86 11.05
N LEU A 134 1.45 10.03 11.66
CA LEU A 134 0.88 11.27 11.14
C LEU A 134 1.62 11.69 9.87
N VAL A 135 0.88 11.91 8.78
CA VAL A 135 1.42 12.37 7.50
C VAL A 135 0.99 13.81 7.26
N THR A 136 1.95 14.73 7.20
CA THR A 136 1.68 16.15 6.91
C THR A 136 1.79 16.42 5.42
N LEU A 137 0.72 16.91 4.81
CA LEU A 137 0.65 17.32 3.42
C LEU A 137 0.76 18.83 3.32
N ALA A 138 1.86 19.35 2.80
CA ALA A 138 1.94 20.75 2.38
C ALA A 138 0.92 21.04 1.26
N SER A 139 0.77 22.32 0.87
CA SER A 139 0.02 22.65 -0.34
C SER A 139 0.62 21.91 -1.54
N ASP A 140 -0.22 21.24 -2.34
CA ASP A 140 0.13 20.30 -3.42
C ASP A 140 0.98 19.08 -2.96
N GLY A 141 1.18 18.90 -1.67
CA GLY A 141 1.80 17.69 -1.10
C GLY A 141 0.91 16.47 -1.26
N THR A 142 1.54 15.28 -1.30
CA THR A 142 0.87 14.00 -1.52
C THR A 142 1.11 13.01 -0.40
N ALA A 143 0.15 12.11 -0.22
CA ALA A 143 0.26 10.90 0.57
C ALA A 143 -0.31 9.72 -0.22
N GLU A 144 0.09 8.52 0.13
CA GLU A 144 -0.36 7.29 -0.52
C GLU A 144 -0.90 6.29 0.51
N PHE A 145 -1.70 5.36 0.04
CA PHE A 145 -2.00 4.11 0.71
C PHE A 145 -2.22 3.03 -0.35
N ILE A 146 -2.01 1.78 0.02
CA ILE A 146 -2.14 0.65 -0.90
C ILE A 146 -3.35 -0.20 -0.50
N VAL A 147 -4.11 -0.62 -1.50
CA VAL A 147 -5.13 -1.66 -1.37
C VAL A 147 -4.58 -2.92 -2.01
N VAL A 148 -4.50 -3.99 -1.21
CA VAL A 148 -4.01 -5.30 -1.65
C VAL A 148 -5.21 -6.21 -1.85
N ILE A 149 -5.30 -6.81 -3.04
CA ILE A 149 -6.38 -7.71 -3.42
C ILE A 149 -5.82 -9.07 -3.85
N ASN A 150 -6.53 -10.13 -3.50
CA ASN A 150 -6.26 -11.45 -4.08
C ASN A 150 -6.90 -11.54 -5.45
N ASP A 151 -6.17 -12.05 -6.44
CA ASP A 151 -6.64 -12.29 -7.81
C ASP A 151 -7.10 -13.75 -8.01
N VAL A 152 -7.00 -14.57 -6.97
CA VAL A 152 -7.33 -16.00 -7.01
C VAL A 152 -8.44 -16.28 -6.01
N PRO A 153 -9.51 -17.00 -6.41
CA PRO A 153 -10.58 -17.38 -5.48
C PRO A 153 -10.03 -18.19 -4.29
N VAL A 154 -10.44 -17.81 -3.09
CA VAL A 154 -10.01 -18.44 -1.84
C VAL A 154 -11.22 -19.01 -1.11
N GLY A 155 -11.11 -20.23 -0.58
CA GLY A 155 -12.16 -20.84 0.25
C GLY A 155 -13.51 -21.06 -0.46
N GLY A 156 -13.52 -21.15 -1.80
CA GLY A 156 -14.76 -21.30 -2.58
C GLY A 156 -15.50 -19.97 -2.81
N VAL A 157 -14.99 -18.85 -2.32
CA VAL A 157 -15.53 -17.52 -2.59
C VAL A 157 -14.93 -16.99 -3.90
N GLY A 158 -15.80 -16.63 -4.85
CA GLY A 158 -15.41 -16.08 -6.14
C GLY A 158 -14.84 -14.68 -6.06
N CYS A 159 -14.65 -14.08 -7.24
CA CYS A 159 -14.18 -12.70 -7.37
C CYS A 159 -15.36 -11.75 -7.54
N SER A 160 -15.27 -10.58 -6.97
CA SER A 160 -16.21 -9.48 -7.12
C SER A 160 -15.72 -8.52 -8.20
N THR A 161 -16.62 -7.72 -8.80
CA THR A 161 -16.23 -6.63 -9.69
C THR A 161 -16.51 -5.31 -9.00
N VAL A 162 -15.48 -4.49 -8.84
CA VAL A 162 -15.55 -3.13 -8.30
C VAL A 162 -15.30 -2.14 -9.44
N ALA A 163 -16.10 -1.08 -9.50
CA ALA A 163 -15.98 0.00 -10.48
C ALA A 163 -15.64 1.36 -9.84
N SER A 164 -15.89 1.51 -8.55
CA SER A 164 -15.48 2.68 -7.76
C SER A 164 -15.34 2.35 -6.30
N VAL A 165 -14.59 3.19 -5.60
CA VAL A 165 -14.39 3.11 -4.15
C VAL A 165 -14.64 4.49 -3.55
N ASP A 166 -15.42 4.56 -2.48
CA ASP A 166 -15.50 5.72 -1.62
C ASP A 166 -14.47 5.59 -0.52
N VAL A 167 -13.60 6.56 -0.43
CA VAL A 167 -12.50 6.62 0.54
C VAL A 167 -12.84 7.67 1.60
N ALA A 168 -13.12 7.23 2.81
CA ALA A 168 -13.36 8.13 3.94
C ALA A 168 -12.07 8.41 4.71
N ILE A 169 -11.84 9.68 5.01
CA ILE A 169 -10.71 10.15 5.80
C ILE A 169 -11.09 10.12 7.28
N PRO A 170 -10.31 9.49 8.16
CA PRO A 170 -10.59 9.44 9.59
C PRO A 170 -10.82 10.83 10.17
N GLY A 171 -11.87 10.98 10.99
CA GLY A 171 -12.19 12.22 11.68
C GLY A 171 -12.96 13.28 10.86
N THR A 172 -13.16 13.11 9.55
CA THR A 172 -13.91 14.09 8.74
C THR A 172 -15.40 13.76 8.59
N GLY A 173 -15.77 12.48 8.63
CA GLY A 173 -17.13 12.00 8.38
C GLY A 173 -17.56 12.11 6.91
N GLU A 174 -16.66 12.42 6.00
CA GLU A 174 -16.88 12.57 4.57
C GLU A 174 -16.02 11.59 3.77
N SER A 175 -16.41 11.29 2.53
CA SER A 175 -15.67 10.41 1.62
C SER A 175 -15.39 11.05 0.27
N LEU A 176 -14.38 10.52 -0.42
CA LEU A 176 -13.98 10.87 -1.78
C LEU A 176 -14.26 9.68 -2.70
N ALA A 177 -15.08 9.88 -3.71
CA ALA A 177 -15.37 8.84 -4.71
C ALA A 177 -14.23 8.72 -5.73
N VAL A 178 -13.73 7.52 -5.93
CA VAL A 178 -12.62 7.23 -6.85
C VAL A 178 -13.07 6.17 -7.85
N PRO A 179 -13.10 6.47 -9.15
CA PRO A 179 -13.30 5.45 -10.17
C PRO A 179 -12.07 4.54 -10.24
N VAL A 180 -12.27 3.25 -10.05
CA VAL A 180 -11.21 2.25 -10.11
C VAL A 180 -11.79 0.90 -10.46
N THR A 181 -11.17 0.17 -11.38
CA THR A 181 -11.58 -1.19 -11.73
C THR A 181 -10.67 -2.18 -11.04
N MET A 182 -11.25 -3.04 -10.21
CA MET A 182 -10.53 -4.13 -9.56
C MET A 182 -11.42 -5.36 -9.39
N GLY A 183 -10.80 -6.52 -9.21
CA GLY A 183 -11.48 -7.81 -9.12
C GLY A 183 -11.11 -8.60 -7.86
N PRO A 184 -11.36 -8.08 -6.64
CA PRO A 184 -10.96 -8.78 -5.43
C PRO A 184 -11.66 -10.13 -5.30
N CYS A 185 -10.88 -11.17 -5.06
CA CYS A 185 -11.34 -12.53 -4.85
C CYS A 185 -11.31 -12.88 -3.35
N GLY A 186 -12.09 -13.90 -2.96
CA GLY A 186 -12.14 -14.33 -1.55
C GLY A 186 -12.94 -13.42 -0.62
N GLY A 187 -13.55 -12.35 -1.13
CA GLY A 187 -14.44 -11.47 -0.37
C GLY A 187 -13.74 -10.54 0.64
N SER A 188 -12.43 -10.36 0.52
CA SER A 188 -11.65 -9.48 1.40
C SER A 188 -10.60 -8.68 0.64
N VAL A 189 -10.24 -7.54 1.20
CA VAL A 189 -9.13 -6.69 0.79
C VAL A 189 -8.32 -6.31 2.01
N THR A 190 -7.05 -5.98 1.81
CA THR A 190 -6.18 -5.41 2.84
C THR A 190 -5.85 -3.98 2.46
N VAL A 191 -5.75 -3.11 3.45
CA VAL A 191 -5.54 -1.68 3.27
C VAL A 191 -4.41 -1.21 4.18
N ASP A 192 -3.46 -0.46 3.65
CA ASP A 192 -2.37 0.14 4.42
C ASP A 192 -2.77 1.47 5.04
N ALA A 193 -2.01 1.93 6.02
CA ALA A 193 -2.15 3.27 6.57
C ALA A 193 -1.75 4.34 5.54
N PHE A 194 -2.14 5.60 5.80
CA PHE A 194 -1.58 6.70 5.04
C PHE A 194 -0.07 6.82 5.27
N ALA A 195 0.68 7.00 4.19
CA ALA A 195 2.14 7.06 4.20
C ALA A 195 2.65 8.13 3.21
N PRO A 196 3.88 8.63 3.38
CA PRO A 196 4.54 9.46 2.37
C PRO A 196 4.69 8.69 1.05
N PRO A 197 4.68 9.37 -0.12
CA PRO A 197 4.81 8.70 -1.41
C PRO A 197 6.07 7.84 -1.51
N GLY A 198 5.91 6.59 -1.99
CA GLY A 198 7.01 5.66 -2.21
C GLY A 198 7.61 5.06 -0.94
N SER A 199 7.03 5.27 0.23
CA SER A 199 7.42 4.60 1.48
C SER A 199 6.92 3.16 1.54
N GLU A 200 5.80 2.88 0.88
CA GLU A 200 5.22 1.57 0.72
C GLU A 200 5.65 0.99 -0.63
N SER A 201 6.40 -0.11 -0.62
CA SER A 201 6.72 -0.88 -1.83
C SER A 201 6.04 -2.23 -1.74
N PRO A 202 5.23 -2.62 -2.74
CA PRO A 202 4.61 -3.94 -2.80
C PRO A 202 5.62 -5.06 -3.01
#